data_a84cf5a6f163c35b1d70a22eef641e22
#
_entry.id   a84cf5a6f163c35b1d70a22eef641e22
#
_cell.length_a   1.000
_cell.length_b   1.000
_cell.length_c   1.000
_cell.angle_alpha   90.00
_cell.angle_beta   90.00
_cell.angle_gamma   90.00
#
_symmetry.space_group_name_H-M   'P 1'
#
loop_
_entity.id
_entity.type
_entity.pdbx_description
1 polymer ?
#
loop_
_entity_poly.entity_id
_entity_poly.type
_entity_poly.pdbx_seq_one_letter_code
_entity_poly.pdbx_strand_id
1 'polypeptide(L)'
;MKPGTIELGNASVRVGYPQIIAPNQRGHARELTEFFVSEEYRGKGEGSALLKEVCEQADQGKLMLIMIADSLRLASFYARHGFIAIQANPILMARTPAS
;
A
#
# COMPACT_ATOMS: atom_id res chain seq x y z
N MET A 1 3.88 12.57 -1.64
CA MET A 1 4.53 11.25 -1.83
C MET A 1 4.88 11.09 -3.29
N LYS A 2 6.15 11.07 -3.60
CA LYS A 2 6.64 10.93 -4.98
C LYS A 2 6.74 9.45 -5.36
N PRO A 3 6.59 9.11 -6.65
CA PRO A 3 6.88 7.75 -7.12
C PRO A 3 8.32 7.35 -6.79
N GLY A 4 8.50 6.08 -6.45
CA GLY A 4 9.81 5.54 -6.10
C GLY A 4 9.68 4.41 -5.09
N THR A 5 10.80 3.98 -4.55
CA THR A 5 10.86 2.92 -3.56
C THR A 5 10.99 3.53 -2.16
N ILE A 6 10.19 3.04 -1.23
CA ILE A 6 10.30 3.38 0.20
C ILE A 6 10.84 2.15 0.92
N GLU A 7 11.87 2.34 1.72
CA GLU A 7 12.49 1.26 2.47
C GLU A 7 12.46 1.59 3.97
N LEU A 8 12.24 0.57 4.77
CA LEU A 8 12.32 0.66 6.22
C LEU A 8 12.88 -0.66 6.75
N GLY A 9 14.10 -0.63 7.27
CA GLY A 9 14.77 -1.86 7.68
C GLY A 9 14.97 -2.79 6.50
N ASN A 10 14.42 -4.00 6.59
CA ASN A 10 14.53 -5.03 5.56
C ASN A 10 13.24 -5.16 4.73
N ALA A 11 12.38 -4.15 4.82
CA ALA A 11 11.13 -4.11 4.06
C ALA A 11 11.19 -2.99 3.02
N SER A 12 10.54 -3.20 1.89
CA SER A 12 10.47 -2.20 0.83
C SER A 12 9.13 -2.28 0.10
N VAL A 13 8.73 -1.16 -0.49
CA VAL A 13 7.54 -1.10 -1.34
C VAL A 13 7.77 -0.05 -2.42
N ARG A 14 7.25 -0.32 -3.60
CA ARG A 14 7.30 0.62 -4.70
C ARG A 14 6.02 1.44 -4.75
N VAL A 15 6.18 2.76 -4.90
CA VAL A 15 5.07 3.71 -5.01
C VAL A 15 5.04 4.24 -6.43
N GLY A 16 3.88 4.21 -7.06
CA GLY A 16 3.71 4.72 -8.41
C GLY A 16 2.35 5.36 -8.59
N TYR A 17 2.09 5.85 -9.80
CA TYR A 17 0.77 6.35 -10.15
C TYR A 17 -0.11 5.18 -10.58
N PRO A 18 -1.36 5.12 -10.09
CA PRO A 18 -2.24 4.00 -10.42
C PRO A 18 -2.64 4.00 -11.89
N GLN A 19 -2.68 2.80 -12.46
CA GLN A 19 -3.10 2.60 -13.85
C GLN A 19 -4.58 2.25 -13.98
N ILE A 20 -5.22 1.93 -12.85
CA ILE A 20 -6.55 1.34 -12.82
C ILE A 20 -7.65 2.32 -12.43
N ILE A 21 -7.33 3.59 -12.19
CA ILE A 21 -8.31 4.63 -11.88
C ILE A 21 -8.33 5.67 -13.00
N ALA A 22 -9.38 6.49 -13.02
CA ALA A 22 -9.53 7.54 -14.02
C ALA A 22 -8.33 8.48 -14.00
N PRO A 23 -7.82 8.91 -15.18
CA PRO A 23 -6.64 9.79 -15.24
C PRO A 23 -6.76 11.06 -14.40
N ASN A 24 -7.95 11.63 -14.28
CA ASN A 24 -8.17 12.85 -13.50
C ASN A 24 -8.05 12.63 -12.00
N GLN A 25 -7.98 11.39 -11.53
CA GLN A 25 -7.84 11.06 -10.12
C GLN A 25 -6.43 10.62 -9.74
N ARG A 26 -5.54 10.42 -10.71
CA ARG A 26 -4.19 9.92 -10.45
C ARG A 26 -3.38 10.83 -9.55
N GLY A 27 -3.61 12.13 -9.60
CA GLY A 27 -2.92 13.09 -8.75
C GLY A 27 -3.25 12.93 -7.26
N HIS A 28 -4.37 12.28 -6.93
CA HIS A 28 -4.84 12.09 -5.57
C HIS A 28 -4.69 10.65 -5.07
N ALA A 29 -3.98 9.81 -5.83
CA ALA A 29 -3.81 8.41 -5.48
C ALA A 29 -2.42 7.93 -5.83
N ARG A 30 -1.99 6.88 -5.10
CA ARG A 30 -0.73 6.18 -5.40
C ARG A 30 -1.00 4.69 -5.36
N GLU A 31 -0.34 3.97 -6.23
CA GLU A 31 -0.41 2.51 -6.26
C GLU A 31 0.82 1.93 -5.58
N LEU A 32 0.61 0.98 -4.68
CA LEU A 32 1.70 0.26 -4.02
C LEU A 32 1.91 -1.07 -4.73
N THR A 33 3.15 -1.35 -5.11
CA THR A 33 3.54 -2.58 -5.79
C THR A 33 4.82 -3.10 -5.14
N GLU A 34 5.14 -4.37 -5.41
CA GLU A 34 6.40 -4.95 -4.96
C GLU A 34 6.66 -4.75 -3.47
N PHE A 35 5.61 -4.96 -2.66
CA PHE A 35 5.76 -4.95 -1.20
C PHE A 35 6.53 -6.20 -0.79
N PHE A 36 7.69 -6.01 -0.19
CA PHE A 36 8.62 -7.10 0.05
C PHE A 36 9.30 -6.98 1.42
N VAL A 37 9.41 -8.11 2.10
CA VAL A 37 10.24 -8.25 3.29
C VAL A 37 11.11 -9.48 3.07
N SER A 38 12.42 -9.36 3.26
CA SER A 38 13.34 -10.49 3.13
C SER A 38 12.88 -11.64 4.00
N GLU A 39 12.96 -12.87 3.48
CA GLU A 39 12.45 -14.06 4.17
C GLU A 39 12.98 -14.19 5.60
N GLU A 40 14.27 -13.88 5.81
CA GLU A 40 14.92 -13.94 7.11
C GLU A 40 14.30 -12.98 8.14
N TYR A 41 13.65 -11.92 7.68
CA TYR A 41 13.13 -10.85 8.53
C TYR A 41 11.61 -10.83 8.60
N ARG A 42 10.93 -11.81 7.99
CA ARG A 42 9.48 -11.91 8.06
C ARG A 42 9.03 -12.28 9.47
N GLY A 43 7.88 -11.77 9.86
CA GLY A 43 7.33 -12.02 11.18
C GLY A 43 7.92 -11.17 12.29
N LYS A 44 8.79 -10.22 11.96
CA LYS A 44 9.44 -9.33 12.94
C LYS A 44 8.85 -7.93 12.99
N GLY A 45 7.73 -7.71 12.30
CA GLY A 45 7.02 -6.44 12.35
C GLY A 45 7.54 -5.38 11.39
N GLU A 46 8.56 -5.64 10.59
CA GLU A 46 9.10 -4.64 9.67
C GLU A 46 8.14 -4.29 8.54
N GLY A 47 7.43 -5.28 8.01
CA GLY A 47 6.42 -5.03 6.98
C GLY A 47 5.30 -4.16 7.49
N SER A 48 4.84 -4.40 8.72
CA SER A 48 3.80 -3.60 9.34
C SER A 48 4.30 -2.18 9.61
N ALA A 49 5.53 -2.03 10.08
CA ALA A 49 6.14 -0.72 10.33
C ALA A 49 6.27 0.08 9.02
N LEU A 50 6.70 -0.57 7.94
CA LEU A 50 6.79 0.07 6.64
C LEU A 50 5.41 0.53 6.16
N LEU A 51 4.42 -0.34 6.24
CA LEU A 51 3.08 -0.01 5.77
C LEU A 51 2.48 1.14 6.58
N LYS A 52 2.72 1.16 7.89
CA LYS A 52 2.30 2.27 8.75
C LYS A 52 2.94 3.58 8.29
N GLU A 53 4.23 3.57 8.00
CA GLU A 53 4.94 4.77 7.53
C GLU A 53 4.38 5.26 6.19
N VAL A 54 4.13 4.34 5.27
CA VAL A 54 3.54 4.69 3.97
C VAL A 54 2.15 5.29 4.15
N CYS A 55 1.34 4.72 5.02
CA CYS A 55 0.01 5.24 5.32
C CYS A 55 0.07 6.64 5.94
N GLU A 56 1.02 6.89 6.83
CA GLU A 56 1.21 8.21 7.42
C GLU A 56 1.59 9.25 6.37
N GLN A 57 2.49 8.90 5.45
CA GLN A 57 2.86 9.80 4.36
C GLN A 57 1.66 10.07 3.44
N ALA A 58 0.88 9.05 3.13
CA ALA A 58 -0.31 9.22 2.31
C ALA A 58 -1.33 10.13 2.99
N ASP A 59 -1.52 9.99 4.31
CA ASP A 59 -2.44 10.84 5.06
C ASP A 59 -1.98 12.29 5.04
N GLN A 60 -0.70 12.54 5.21
CA GLN A 60 -0.14 13.89 5.15
C GLN A 60 -0.36 14.53 3.78
N GLY A 61 -0.24 13.74 2.72
CA GLY A 61 -0.47 14.19 1.36
C GLY A 61 -1.92 14.10 0.91
N LYS A 62 -2.82 13.62 1.76
CA LYS A 62 -4.23 13.39 1.44
C LYS A 62 -4.40 12.50 0.22
N LEU A 63 -3.61 11.42 0.16
CA LEU A 63 -3.57 10.51 -0.96
C LEU A 63 -4.28 9.19 -0.63
N MET A 64 -5.06 8.71 -1.60
CA MET A 64 -5.59 7.36 -1.54
C MET A 64 -4.49 6.38 -1.96
N LEU A 65 -4.43 5.24 -1.29
CA LEU A 65 -3.52 4.16 -1.65
C LEU A 65 -4.31 3.01 -2.27
N ILE A 66 -3.77 2.44 -3.33
CA ILE A 66 -4.39 1.32 -4.06
C ILE A 66 -3.34 0.23 -4.19
N MET A 67 -3.77 -1.02 -4.03
CA MET A 67 -2.87 -2.15 -4.23
C MET A 67 -3.66 -3.42 -4.53
N ILE A 68 -2.97 -4.40 -5.11
CA ILE A 68 -3.52 -5.72 -5.33
C ILE A 68 -2.94 -6.65 -4.27
N ALA A 69 -3.82 -7.34 -3.54
CA ALA A 69 -3.40 -8.35 -2.57
C ALA A 69 -3.34 -9.71 -3.28
N ASP A 70 -2.20 -10.38 -3.17
CA ASP A 70 -1.99 -11.66 -3.87
C ASP A 70 -2.71 -12.82 -3.20
N SER A 71 -3.22 -12.65 -1.99
CA SER A 71 -3.91 -13.71 -1.27
C SER A 71 -4.86 -13.11 -0.23
N LEU A 72 -5.77 -13.92 0.28
CA LEU A 72 -6.66 -13.51 1.37
C LEU A 72 -5.88 -13.22 2.64
N ARG A 73 -4.79 -13.92 2.87
CA ARG A 73 -3.91 -13.66 4.02
C ARG A 73 -3.32 -12.26 3.95
N LEU A 74 -2.81 -11.86 2.77
CA LEU A 74 -2.28 -10.52 2.57
C LEU A 74 -3.39 -9.46 2.63
N ALA A 75 -4.57 -9.76 2.09
CA ALA A 75 -5.70 -8.85 2.21
C ALA A 75 -6.04 -8.56 3.67
N SER A 76 -6.02 -9.58 4.53
CA SER A 76 -6.26 -9.41 5.97
C SER A 76 -5.19 -8.54 6.61
N PHE A 77 -3.93 -8.73 6.21
CA PHE A 77 -2.82 -7.90 6.69
C PHE A 77 -3.04 -6.43 6.33
N TYR A 78 -3.37 -6.15 5.07
CA TYR A 78 -3.63 -4.78 4.62
C TYR A 78 -4.87 -4.19 5.27
N ALA A 79 -5.90 -4.99 5.49
CA ALA A 79 -7.13 -4.52 6.14
C ALA A 79 -6.88 -3.95 7.53
N ARG A 80 -5.90 -4.51 8.26
CA ARG A 80 -5.53 -3.99 9.57
C ARG A 80 -4.93 -2.58 9.52
N HIS A 81 -4.53 -2.13 8.33
CA HIS A 81 -3.99 -0.79 8.12
C HIS A 81 -4.98 0.14 7.42
N GLY A 82 -6.26 -0.23 7.40
CA GLY A 82 -7.31 0.63 6.88
C GLY A 82 -7.65 0.41 5.41
N PHE A 83 -7.07 -0.58 4.75
CA PHE A 83 -7.44 -0.92 3.39
C PHE A 83 -8.73 -1.71 3.36
N ILE A 84 -9.55 -1.48 2.34
CA ILE A 84 -10.78 -2.23 2.10
C ILE A 84 -10.73 -2.86 0.71
N ALA A 85 -11.29 -4.05 0.58
CA ALA A 85 -11.37 -4.71 -0.72
C ALA A 85 -12.51 -4.08 -1.52
N ILE A 86 -12.19 -3.63 -2.74
CA ILE A 86 -13.18 -3.02 -3.64
C ILE A 86 -13.44 -3.89 -4.86
N GLN A 87 -12.69 -4.97 -5.02
CA GLN A 87 -12.87 -5.96 -6.09
C GLN A 87 -12.30 -7.29 -5.62
N ALA A 88 -12.91 -8.39 -6.03
CA ALA A 88 -12.55 -9.72 -5.52
C ALA A 88 -11.50 -10.48 -6.37
N ASN A 89 -11.50 -10.33 -7.68
CA ASN A 89 -10.63 -11.09 -8.58
C ASN A 89 -10.08 -10.20 -9.69
N PRO A 90 -8.85 -9.68 -9.57
CA PRO A 90 -7.95 -9.79 -8.41
C PRO A 90 -8.48 -9.04 -7.19
N ILE A 91 -7.93 -9.33 -6.03
CA ILE A 91 -8.31 -8.62 -4.81
C ILE A 91 -7.70 -7.23 -4.87
N LEU A 92 -8.50 -6.26 -5.25
CA LEU A 92 -8.09 -4.88 -5.33
C LEU A 92 -8.48 -4.18 -4.03
N MET A 93 -7.51 -3.56 -3.38
CA MET A 93 -7.72 -2.90 -2.10
C MET A 93 -7.41 -1.42 -2.20
N ALA A 94 -8.17 -0.63 -1.46
CA ALA A 94 -7.97 0.81 -1.42
C ALA A 94 -8.05 1.31 0.02
N ARG A 95 -7.28 2.36 0.29
CA ARG A 95 -7.29 3.05 1.58
C ARG A 95 -7.42 4.54 1.31
N THR A 96 -8.48 5.14 1.84
CA THR A 96 -8.65 6.59 1.76
C THR A 96 -7.83 7.27 2.86
N PRO A 97 -7.36 8.50 2.64
CA PRO A 97 -6.57 9.19 3.67
C PRO A 97 -7.40 9.47 4.90
N ALA A 98 -6.76 9.42 6.05
CA ALA A 98 -7.38 9.83 7.30
C ALA A 98 -7.58 11.34 7.30
N SER A 99 -8.73 11.76 7.78
CA SER A 99 -9.09 13.19 7.86
C SER A 99 -8.58 13.84 9.14
#